data_4263772d09e73d8bc989614c95ce33c2
#
_entry.id   4263772d09e73d8bc989614c95ce33c2
#
_cell.length_a   1.000
_cell.length_b   1.000
_cell.length_c   1.000
_cell.angle_alpha   90.00
_cell.angle_beta   90.00
_cell.angle_gamma   90.00
#
_symmetry.space_group_name_H-M   'P 1'
#
loop_
_entity.id
_entity.type
_entity.pdbx_description
1 polymer ?
#
loop_
_entity_poly.entity_id
_entity_poly.type
_entity_poly.pdbx_seq_one_letter_code
_entity_poly.pdbx_strand_id
1 'polypeptide(L)'
;MRENDTDYSLWRFEATDGTRSQRAIRVNGRLASNDAEAMTRMALDGHGILLRSWWDVHEYLASGDLVPLLPQWQGVRADFYLLYSERMRENARVRKFVDFMITEMTGRVPALPDTPP
;
A
#
# COMPACT_ATOMS: atom_id res chain seq x y z
N MET A 1 5.06 -4.94 19.40
CA MET A 1 5.99 -3.85 19.05
C MET A 1 5.16 -2.76 18.40
N ARG A 2 4.88 -1.69 19.10
CA ARG A 2 4.16 -0.55 18.52
C ARG A 2 5.16 0.20 17.66
N GLU A 3 5.06 0.05 16.37
CA GLU A 3 5.73 0.94 15.46
C GLU A 3 5.03 2.29 15.52
N ASN A 4 5.73 3.22 16.13
CA ASN A 4 5.74 4.64 15.90
C ASN A 4 4.41 5.39 15.77
N ASP A 5 4.36 6.50 16.49
CA ASP A 5 3.72 7.80 16.23
C ASP A 5 3.46 8.11 14.74
N THR A 6 2.80 7.21 14.04
CA THR A 6 2.35 7.48 12.68
C THR A 6 1.08 8.31 12.80
N ASP A 7 1.21 9.59 12.65
CA ASP A 7 0.06 10.49 12.55
C ASP A 7 -0.71 10.17 11.27
N TYR A 8 -1.75 9.35 11.38
CA TYR A 8 -2.60 8.94 10.26
C TYR A 8 -3.34 10.10 9.59
N SER A 9 -3.36 11.27 10.23
CA SER A 9 -3.90 12.47 9.63
C SER A 9 -2.92 13.17 8.67
N LEU A 10 -1.64 12.77 8.67
CA LEU A 10 -0.62 13.34 7.81
C LEU A 10 -0.36 12.42 6.61
N TRP A 11 -0.94 12.78 5.48
CA TRP A 11 -0.73 12.06 4.22
C TRP A 11 0.51 12.57 3.51
N ARG A 12 1.39 11.66 3.12
CA ARG A 12 2.63 11.96 2.42
C ARG A 12 2.55 11.47 0.99
N PHE A 13 2.96 12.33 0.07
CA PHE A 13 2.95 12.07 -1.35
C PHE A 13 4.31 12.35 -1.97
N GLU A 14 4.61 11.65 -3.04
CA GLU A 14 5.77 11.86 -3.90
C GLU A 14 5.28 12.09 -5.33
N ALA A 15 5.91 13.05 -6.03
CA ALA A 15 5.58 13.32 -7.42
C ALA A 15 5.98 12.16 -8.33
N THR A 16 5.13 11.87 -9.33
CA THR A 16 5.35 10.78 -10.30
C THR A 16 6.21 11.20 -11.50
N ASP A 17 6.59 12.47 -11.59
CA ASP A 17 7.36 13.06 -12.70
C ASP A 17 8.88 12.82 -12.60
N GLY A 18 9.34 12.04 -11.64
CA GLY A 18 10.74 11.76 -11.39
C GLY A 18 11.53 12.85 -10.67
N THR A 19 10.91 13.97 -10.34
CA THR A 19 11.57 15.08 -9.59
C THR A 19 11.83 14.75 -8.12
N ARG A 20 11.22 13.67 -7.59
CA ARG A 20 11.23 13.31 -6.17
C ARG A 20 10.68 14.41 -5.25
N SER A 21 9.89 15.31 -5.80
CA SER A 21 9.19 16.30 -5.00
C SER A 21 8.23 15.63 -4.03
N GLN A 22 8.26 16.03 -2.77
CA GLN A 22 7.41 15.47 -1.73
C GLN A 22 6.45 16.51 -1.18
N ARG A 23 5.27 16.07 -0.81
CA ARG A 23 4.25 16.87 -0.13
C ARG A 23 3.72 16.09 1.06
N ALA A 24 3.47 16.83 2.14
CA ALA A 24 2.78 16.30 3.31
C ALA A 24 1.57 17.17 3.59
N ILE A 25 0.40 16.55 3.65
CA ILE A 25 -0.87 17.26 3.81
C ILE A 25 -1.58 16.67 5.02
N ARG A 26 -1.99 17.54 5.93
CA ARG A 26 -2.83 17.13 7.06
C ARG A 26 -4.28 17.06 6.61
N VAL A 27 -4.85 15.88 6.73
CA VAL A 27 -6.26 15.65 6.39
C VAL A 27 -7.11 15.61 7.65
N ASN A 28 -8.31 16.18 7.57
CA ASN A 28 -9.31 16.14 8.62
C ASN A 28 -10.54 15.40 8.07
N GLY A 29 -10.51 14.07 8.20
CA GLY A 29 -11.62 13.22 7.81
C GLY A 29 -12.68 13.12 8.93
N ARG A 30 -13.92 12.93 8.53
CA ARG A 30 -15.03 12.62 9.46
C ARG A 30 -14.99 11.16 9.93
N LEU A 31 -14.35 10.30 9.15
CA LEU A 31 -14.23 8.87 9.40
C LEU A 31 -12.75 8.53 9.56
N ALA A 32 -12.45 7.78 10.59
CA ALA A 32 -11.11 7.25 10.84
C ALA A 32 -11.23 5.87 11.47
N SER A 33 -10.39 4.95 11.05
CA SER A 33 -10.31 3.61 11.60
C SER A 33 -8.89 3.08 11.46
N ASN A 34 -8.50 2.21 12.37
CA ASN A 34 -7.30 1.39 12.24
C ASN A 34 -7.59 0.06 11.52
N ASP A 35 -8.84 -0.18 11.14
CA ASP A 35 -9.25 -1.30 10.29
C ASP A 35 -9.21 -0.87 8.82
N ALA A 36 -8.21 -1.39 8.15
CA ALA A 36 -7.93 -1.09 6.76
C ALA A 36 -9.04 -1.56 5.79
N GLU A 37 -9.67 -2.69 6.08
CA GLU A 37 -10.75 -3.23 5.27
C GLU A 37 -12.02 -2.39 5.42
N ALA A 38 -12.35 -1.99 6.65
CA ALA A 38 -13.47 -1.09 6.91
C ALA A 38 -13.33 0.23 6.15
N MET A 39 -12.13 0.82 6.12
CA MET A 39 -11.86 2.04 5.37
C MET A 39 -12.01 1.85 3.87
N THR A 40 -11.56 0.70 3.33
CA THR A 40 -11.73 0.39 1.91
C THR A 40 -13.21 0.24 1.54
N ARG A 41 -14.00 -0.43 2.38
CA ARG A 41 -15.45 -0.54 2.18
C ARG A 41 -16.15 0.82 2.21
N MET A 42 -15.77 1.70 3.14
CA MET A 42 -16.31 3.06 3.17
C MET A 42 -16.02 3.85 1.89
N ALA A 43 -14.83 3.68 1.32
CA ALA A 43 -14.50 4.31 0.05
C ALA A 43 -15.33 3.73 -1.11
N LEU A 44 -15.52 2.41 -1.17
CA LEU A 44 -16.37 1.73 -2.16
C LEU A 44 -17.83 2.20 -2.06
N ASP A 45 -18.31 2.47 -0.85
CA ASP A 45 -19.65 3.02 -0.59
C ASP A 45 -19.74 4.54 -0.89
N GLY A 46 -18.67 5.17 -1.36
CA GLY A 46 -18.66 6.58 -1.77
C GLY A 46 -18.53 7.58 -0.62
N HIS A 47 -18.05 7.16 0.55
CA HIS A 47 -17.95 8.04 1.72
C HIS A 47 -16.73 8.97 1.72
N GLY A 48 -15.84 8.87 0.71
CA GLY A 48 -14.71 9.79 0.62
C GLY A 48 -13.52 9.28 -0.18
N ILE A 49 -12.35 9.88 0.09
CA ILE A 49 -11.09 9.58 -0.56
C ILE A 49 -10.27 8.70 0.37
N LEU A 50 -9.65 7.66 -0.20
CA LEU A 50 -8.84 6.68 0.49
C LEU A 50 -7.39 6.77 0.03
N LEU A 51 -6.45 6.74 0.97
CA LEU A 51 -5.03 6.52 0.68
C LEU A 51 -4.67 5.09 1.10
N ARG A 52 -4.35 4.24 0.13
CA ARG A 52 -4.07 2.82 0.36
C ARG A 52 -2.96 2.30 -0.55
N SER A 53 -2.37 1.20 -0.15
CA SER A 53 -1.38 0.49 -0.94
C SER A 53 -2.00 -0.09 -2.21
N TRP A 54 -1.25 -0.06 -3.31
CA TRP A 54 -1.67 -0.57 -4.61
C TRP A 54 -2.25 -1.99 -4.54
N TRP A 55 -1.60 -2.87 -3.83
CA TRP A 55 -1.97 -4.27 -3.69
C TRP A 55 -3.27 -4.53 -2.92
N ASP A 56 -3.72 -3.57 -2.10
CA ASP A 56 -5.03 -3.64 -1.46
C ASP A 56 -6.17 -3.19 -2.38
N VAL A 57 -5.88 -2.36 -3.38
CA VAL A 57 -6.92 -1.66 -4.15
C VAL A 57 -6.88 -1.92 -5.65
N HIS A 58 -5.86 -2.59 -6.18
CA HIS A 58 -5.68 -2.78 -7.63
C HIS A 58 -6.87 -3.48 -8.31
N GLU A 59 -7.50 -4.44 -7.65
CA GLU A 59 -8.68 -5.13 -8.18
C GLU A 59 -9.88 -4.17 -8.31
N TYR A 60 -10.10 -3.30 -7.34
CA TYR A 60 -11.17 -2.29 -7.38
C TYR A 60 -10.92 -1.19 -8.41
N LEU A 61 -9.66 -0.86 -8.65
CA LEU A 61 -9.29 0.05 -9.73
C LEU A 61 -9.49 -0.61 -11.11
N ALA A 62 -9.15 -1.89 -11.24
CA ALA A 62 -9.36 -2.66 -12.47
C ALA A 62 -10.84 -2.85 -12.79
N SER A 63 -11.69 -3.06 -11.79
CA SER A 63 -13.15 -3.17 -11.97
C SER A 63 -13.85 -1.82 -12.17
N GLY A 64 -13.20 -0.72 -11.82
CA GLY A 64 -13.79 0.63 -11.86
C GLY A 64 -14.63 0.99 -10.62
N ASP A 65 -14.63 0.15 -9.59
CA ASP A 65 -15.32 0.43 -8.32
C ASP A 65 -14.62 1.54 -7.53
N LEU A 66 -13.32 1.70 -7.74
CA LEU A 66 -12.55 2.84 -7.29
C LEU A 66 -11.91 3.55 -8.49
N VAL A 67 -11.76 4.86 -8.39
CA VAL A 67 -11.07 5.69 -9.40
C VAL A 67 -9.82 6.29 -8.82
N PRO A 68 -8.68 6.24 -9.54
CA PRO A 68 -7.47 6.89 -9.08
C PRO A 68 -7.62 8.41 -9.12
N LEU A 69 -7.09 9.07 -8.09
CA LEU A 69 -7.08 10.53 -8.00
C LEU A 69 -5.64 11.02 -7.96
N LEU A 70 -5.43 12.25 -8.44
CA LEU A 70 -4.14 12.92 -8.41
C LEU A 70 -3.03 12.12 -9.11
N PRO A 71 -3.14 11.82 -10.39
CA PRO A 71 -2.19 10.96 -11.11
C PRO A 71 -0.75 11.47 -11.08
N GLN A 72 -0.54 12.77 -10.80
CA GLN A 72 0.80 13.38 -10.65
C GLN A 72 1.46 13.06 -9.28
N TRP A 73 0.71 12.44 -8.37
CA TRP A 73 1.17 12.16 -7.01
C TRP A 73 0.88 10.71 -6.64
N GLN A 74 1.82 10.09 -5.94
CA GLN A 74 1.63 8.76 -5.36
C GLN A 74 1.89 8.81 -3.86
N GLY A 75 1.28 7.92 -3.11
CA GLY A 75 1.62 7.70 -1.72
C GLY A 75 3.04 7.15 -1.58
N VAL A 76 3.61 7.29 -0.39
CA VAL A 76 4.91 6.67 -0.10
C VAL A 76 4.84 5.17 -0.34
N ARG A 77 5.82 4.63 -1.06
CA ARG A 77 5.89 3.18 -1.36
C ARG A 77 5.96 2.39 -0.06
N ALA A 78 5.11 1.39 0.02
CA ALA A 78 5.14 0.41 1.09
C ALA A 78 5.49 -0.94 0.49
N ASP A 79 6.73 -1.37 0.68
CA ASP A 79 7.20 -2.66 0.21
C ASP A 79 6.93 -3.74 1.27
N PHE A 80 6.72 -4.97 0.82
CA PHE A 80 6.65 -6.12 1.70
C PHE A 80 8.03 -6.66 1.99
N TYR A 81 8.26 -6.92 3.25
CA TYR A 81 9.50 -7.54 3.72
C TYR A 81 9.21 -8.83 4.45
N LEU A 82 9.89 -9.88 4.09
CA LEU A 82 9.91 -11.11 4.85
C LEU A 82 11.15 -11.08 5.76
N LEU A 83 10.93 -10.91 7.06
CA LEU A 83 12.00 -10.84 8.05
C LEU A 83 12.19 -12.20 8.71
N TYR A 84 13.41 -12.69 8.72
CA TYR A 84 13.81 -13.90 9.43
C TYR A 84 15.22 -13.76 9.98
N SER A 85 15.50 -14.46 11.09
CA SER A 85 16.83 -14.40 11.70
C SER A 85 17.89 -15.11 10.84
N GLU A 86 19.13 -14.64 10.91
CA GLU A 86 20.24 -15.25 10.18
C GLU A 86 20.39 -16.74 10.52
N ARG A 87 20.17 -17.12 11.78
CA ARG A 87 20.16 -18.51 12.23
C ARG A 87 19.14 -19.40 11.50
N MET A 88 18.02 -18.81 11.05
CA MET A 88 17.00 -19.54 10.30
C MET A 88 17.32 -19.67 8.81
N ARG A 89 18.29 -18.90 8.31
CA ARG A 89 18.66 -18.86 6.90
C ARG A 89 19.13 -20.20 6.37
N GLU A 90 19.78 -21.01 7.21
CA GLU A 90 20.29 -22.33 6.85
C GLU A 90 19.22 -23.44 6.93
N ASN A 91 18.07 -23.14 7.55
CA ASN A 91 17.00 -24.11 7.69
C ASN A 91 16.26 -24.32 6.36
N ALA A 92 16.29 -25.55 5.85
CA ALA A 92 15.67 -25.92 4.58
C ALA A 92 14.16 -25.64 4.52
N ARG A 93 13.45 -25.77 5.65
CA ARG A 93 12.00 -25.46 5.72
C ARG A 93 11.75 -23.97 5.58
N VAL A 94 12.57 -23.15 6.22
CA VAL A 94 12.47 -21.68 6.12
C VAL A 94 12.77 -21.25 4.68
N ARG A 95 13.81 -21.77 4.04
CA ARG A 95 14.10 -21.47 2.63
C ARG A 95 12.93 -21.80 1.72
N LYS A 96 12.36 -23.02 1.85
CA LYS A 96 11.20 -23.41 1.05
C LYS A 96 9.99 -22.51 1.28
N PHE A 97 9.77 -22.08 2.51
CA PHE A 97 8.70 -21.14 2.82
C PHE A 97 8.95 -19.77 2.19
N VAL A 98 10.18 -19.24 2.29
CA VAL A 98 10.58 -17.97 1.65
C VAL A 98 10.39 -18.05 0.14
N ASP A 99 10.88 -19.11 -0.52
CA ASP A 99 10.73 -19.31 -1.96
C ASP A 99 9.26 -19.39 -2.37
N PHE A 100 8.46 -20.10 -1.59
CA PHE A 100 7.01 -20.17 -1.79
C PHE A 100 6.35 -18.79 -1.68
N MET A 101 6.67 -18.03 -0.63
CA MET A 101 6.11 -16.68 -0.43
C MET A 101 6.50 -15.73 -1.56
N ILE A 102 7.75 -15.75 -1.98
CA ILE A 102 8.19 -14.94 -3.11
C ILE A 102 7.41 -15.28 -4.38
N THR A 103 7.29 -16.56 -4.68
CA THR A 103 6.55 -17.03 -5.88
C THR A 103 5.09 -16.62 -5.84
N GLU A 104 4.40 -16.86 -4.71
CA GLU A 104 2.98 -16.54 -4.55
C GLU A 104 2.72 -15.05 -4.61
N MET A 105 3.54 -14.26 -3.92
CA MET A 105 3.37 -12.79 -3.88
C MET A 105 3.64 -12.16 -5.25
N THR A 106 4.70 -12.59 -5.94
CA THR A 106 5.03 -12.09 -7.27
C THR A 106 3.96 -12.45 -8.31
N GLY A 107 3.31 -13.60 -8.15
CA GLY A 107 2.26 -14.04 -9.07
C GLY A 107 0.89 -13.39 -8.83
N ARG A 108 0.61 -12.93 -7.60
CA ARG A 108 -0.73 -12.44 -7.21
C ARG A 108 -0.88 -10.94 -7.29
N VAL A 109 0.20 -10.20 -7.07
CA VAL A 109 0.15 -8.75 -7.07
C VAL A 109 0.79 -8.23 -8.35
N PRO A 110 0.01 -7.62 -9.24
CA PRO A 110 0.57 -7.02 -10.43
C PRO A 110 1.55 -5.91 -10.05
N ALA A 111 2.60 -5.76 -10.85
CA ALA A 111 3.53 -4.65 -10.68
C ALA A 111 2.78 -3.33 -10.66
N LEU A 112 3.25 -2.39 -9.82
CA LEU A 112 2.74 -1.04 -9.85
C LEU A 112 2.92 -0.50 -11.28
N PRO A 113 1.88 0.02 -11.94
CA PRO A 113 2.06 0.60 -13.26
C PRO A 113 3.04 1.76 -13.19
N ASP A 114 3.95 1.85 -14.16
CA ASP A 114 4.94 2.92 -14.25
C ASP A 114 4.28 4.30 -14.45
N THR A 115 3.04 4.28 -14.92
CA THR A 115 2.19 5.48 -15.05
C THR A 115 0.84 5.15 -14.41
N PRO A 116 0.34 5.95 -13.48
CA PRO A 116 -1.02 5.78 -12.98
C PRO A 116 -2.02 5.88 -14.15
N PRO A 117 -3.06 5.06 -14.13
CA PRO A 117 -4.08 5.04 -15.17
C PRO A 117 -4.82 6.37 -15.31
#